data_017f5db9e618fc0e846e1e976d99ff31
#
_entry.id   017f5db9e618fc0e846e1e976d99ff31
#
_cell.length_a   1.000
_cell.length_b   1.000
_cell.length_c   1.000
_cell.angle_alpha   90.00
_cell.angle_beta   90.00
_cell.angle_gamma   90.00
#
_symmetry.space_group_name_H-M   'P 1'
#
loop_
_entity.id
_entity.type
_entity.pdbx_description
1 polymer ?
#
loop_
_entity_poly.entity_id
_entity_poly.type
_entity_poly.pdbx_seq_one_letter_code
_entity_poly.pdbx_strand_id
1 'polypeptide(L)'
;MKKILSYPPVSFAVETAELFLGIGAPRMAAALSYFLILTLFPMLVCVNYFIGLFHLDLEKLLQSLDQLLPEEVLGVLADYLVYVAGSESGALLLASLTTILVSASAGLRTLLSAMDSLHQVEHKRVVRRVVLSVLLSALFLLTVYLSVVVIFTGEWFFWLLEEHLPRRIAELLPLSALSGLWRWMRYLLLFCFVLLLVLIVYRAGTPRGAVRRPVVLFSSLLASAAMVAASAVFSWFIDLSSRYALVYGSLASLIILLVWLYLCGNILLLGAAVGRVMENRLKG
;
A
#
# COMPACT_ATOMS: atom_id res chain seq x y z
N MET A 1 -3.48 4.22 -39.63
CA MET A 1 -2.99 4.58 -38.31
C MET A 1 -3.26 6.04 -37.90
N LYS A 2 -3.03 7.06 -38.74
CA LYS A 2 -3.28 8.48 -38.36
C LYS A 2 -4.74 8.80 -37.95
N LYS A 3 -5.76 8.15 -38.52
CA LYS A 3 -7.18 8.37 -38.20
C LYS A 3 -7.61 7.83 -36.83
N ILE A 4 -6.95 6.81 -36.28
CA ILE A 4 -7.23 6.23 -34.97
C ILE A 4 -6.64 7.09 -33.84
N LEU A 5 -5.49 7.70 -34.10
CA LEU A 5 -4.81 8.64 -33.18
C LEU A 5 -5.54 10.00 -33.01
N SER A 6 -6.46 10.35 -33.90
CA SER A 6 -7.24 11.58 -33.80
C SER A 6 -8.48 11.48 -32.89
N TYR A 7 -8.83 10.26 -32.41
CA TYR A 7 -9.88 10.08 -31.42
C TYR A 7 -9.43 10.60 -30.04
N PRO A 8 -10.19 11.50 -29.39
CA PRO A 8 -9.79 12.13 -28.13
C PRO A 8 -9.35 11.16 -27.02
N PRO A 9 -10.04 10.01 -26.79
CA PRO A 9 -9.62 9.06 -25.76
C PRO A 9 -8.35 8.30 -26.13
N VAL A 10 -8.13 7.99 -27.42
CA VAL A 10 -6.95 7.27 -27.90
C VAL A 10 -5.71 8.16 -27.80
N SER A 11 -5.81 9.42 -28.24
CA SER A 11 -4.70 10.39 -28.13
C SER A 11 -4.33 10.65 -26.68
N PHE A 12 -5.29 10.67 -25.75
CA PHE A 12 -5.05 10.78 -24.32
C PHE A 12 -4.27 9.59 -23.76
N ALA A 13 -4.68 8.37 -24.11
CA ALA A 13 -4.00 7.14 -23.68
C ALA A 13 -2.57 7.06 -24.22
N VAL A 14 -2.36 7.41 -25.51
CA VAL A 14 -1.03 7.41 -26.11
C VAL A 14 -0.12 8.44 -25.45
N GLU A 15 -0.59 9.68 -25.26
CA GLU A 15 0.17 10.75 -24.59
C GLU A 15 0.54 10.36 -23.14
N THR A 16 -0.40 9.71 -22.43
CA THR A 16 -0.15 9.22 -21.07
C THR A 16 0.90 8.10 -21.07
N ALA A 17 0.83 7.17 -22.03
CA ALA A 17 1.79 6.08 -22.16
C ALA A 17 3.18 6.57 -22.54
N GLU A 18 3.26 7.51 -23.47
CA GLU A 18 4.54 8.13 -23.87
C GLU A 18 5.19 8.87 -22.70
N LEU A 19 4.42 9.64 -21.96
CA LEU A 19 4.91 10.34 -20.77
C LEU A 19 5.37 9.36 -19.69
N PHE A 20 4.59 8.32 -19.41
CA PHE A 20 4.89 7.27 -18.43
C PHE A 20 6.17 6.50 -18.78
N LEU A 21 6.31 6.09 -20.03
CA LEU A 21 7.51 5.39 -20.51
C LEU A 21 8.72 6.33 -20.61
N GLY A 22 8.50 7.56 -21.05
CA GLY A 22 9.54 8.57 -21.20
C GLY A 22 10.28 8.94 -19.91
N ILE A 23 9.57 8.96 -18.78
CA ILE A 23 10.19 9.18 -17.47
C ILE A 23 10.85 7.91 -16.89
N GLY A 24 10.72 6.76 -17.55
CA GLY A 24 11.23 5.47 -17.06
C GLY A 24 10.44 4.96 -15.84
N ALA A 25 9.13 5.21 -15.77
CA ALA A 25 8.28 4.84 -14.65
C ALA A 25 8.39 3.35 -14.24
N PRO A 26 8.47 2.36 -15.14
CA PRO A 26 8.64 0.96 -14.72
C PRO A 26 9.93 0.71 -13.93
N ARG A 27 11.04 1.36 -14.28
CA ARG A 27 12.30 1.25 -13.52
C ARG A 27 12.18 1.88 -12.13
N MET A 28 11.49 2.99 -12.02
CA MET A 28 11.24 3.66 -10.74
C MET A 28 10.27 2.86 -9.86
N ALA A 29 9.25 2.24 -10.46
CA ALA A 29 8.37 1.32 -9.76
C ALA A 29 9.11 0.08 -9.23
N ALA A 30 10.03 -0.48 -10.00
CA ALA A 30 10.87 -1.59 -9.55
C ALA A 30 11.80 -1.19 -8.40
N ALA A 31 12.41 -0.02 -8.45
CA ALA A 31 13.21 0.49 -7.35
C ALA A 31 12.36 0.76 -6.09
N LEU A 32 11.14 1.31 -6.25
CA LEU A 32 10.19 1.49 -5.15
C LEU A 32 9.84 0.15 -4.50
N SER A 33 9.48 -0.87 -5.27
CA SER A 33 9.13 -2.20 -4.75
C SER A 33 10.30 -2.86 -4.02
N TYR A 34 11.52 -2.71 -4.53
CA TYR A 34 12.72 -3.18 -3.84
C TYR A 34 12.89 -2.54 -2.45
N PHE A 35 12.79 -1.22 -2.34
CA PHE A 35 12.89 -0.53 -1.05
C PHE A 35 11.74 -0.89 -0.11
N LEU A 36 10.53 -1.09 -0.61
CA LEU A 36 9.39 -1.51 0.20
C LEU A 36 9.58 -2.93 0.76
N ILE A 37 10.13 -3.86 -0.02
CA ILE A 37 10.48 -5.19 0.48
C ILE A 37 11.56 -5.11 1.56
N LEU A 38 12.57 -4.26 1.40
CA LEU A 38 13.58 -4.06 2.44
C LEU A 38 13.01 -3.53 3.75
N THR A 39 11.83 -2.89 3.74
CA THR A 39 11.16 -2.46 4.97
C THR A 39 10.39 -3.59 5.65
N LEU A 40 10.03 -4.64 4.93
CA LEU A 40 9.13 -5.68 5.43
C LEU A 40 9.77 -6.45 6.60
N PHE A 41 10.98 -6.97 6.42
CA PHE A 41 11.64 -7.77 7.47
C PHE A 41 11.86 -6.99 8.78
N PRO A 42 12.43 -5.78 8.76
CA PRO A 42 12.52 -4.96 9.96
C PRO A 42 11.14 -4.61 10.57
N MET A 43 10.10 -4.45 9.73
CA MET A 43 8.74 -4.20 10.21
C MET A 43 8.21 -5.41 10.99
N LEU A 44 8.49 -6.65 10.54
CA LEU A 44 8.12 -7.86 11.27
C LEU A 44 8.82 -7.95 12.63
N VAL A 45 10.09 -7.51 12.73
CA VAL A 45 10.80 -7.41 14.02
C VAL A 45 10.07 -6.45 14.96
N CYS A 46 9.66 -5.28 14.47
CA CYS A 46 8.90 -4.32 15.28
C CYS A 46 7.55 -4.89 15.72
N VAL A 47 6.81 -5.53 14.81
CA VAL A 47 5.52 -6.17 15.12
C VAL A 47 5.70 -7.21 16.22
N ASN A 48 6.71 -8.08 16.09
CA ASN A 48 6.99 -9.11 17.09
C ASN A 48 7.34 -8.53 18.47
N TYR A 49 8.16 -7.47 18.49
CA TYR A 49 8.47 -6.77 19.74
C TYR A 49 7.20 -6.22 20.43
N PHE A 50 6.27 -5.64 19.66
CA PHE A 50 5.01 -5.16 20.21
C PHE A 50 4.09 -6.31 20.65
N ILE A 51 4.08 -7.44 19.95
CA ILE A 51 3.33 -8.64 20.36
C ILE A 51 3.82 -9.10 21.74
N GLY A 52 5.14 -9.20 21.93
CA GLY A 52 5.74 -9.55 23.22
C GLY A 52 5.41 -8.53 24.33
N LEU A 53 5.52 -7.23 24.02
CA LEU A 53 5.24 -6.15 24.97
C LEU A 53 3.77 -6.14 25.46
N PHE A 54 2.81 -6.43 24.59
CA PHE A 54 1.39 -6.44 24.90
C PHE A 54 0.86 -7.82 25.28
N HIS A 55 1.72 -8.84 25.34
CA HIS A 55 1.35 -10.23 25.63
C HIS A 55 0.22 -10.74 24.70
N LEU A 56 0.25 -10.31 23.43
CA LEU A 56 -0.74 -10.70 22.44
C LEU A 56 -0.52 -12.17 22.04
N ASP A 57 -1.63 -12.89 21.87
CA ASP A 57 -1.61 -14.27 21.42
C ASP A 57 -1.27 -14.34 19.92
N LEU A 58 -0.07 -14.83 19.61
CA LEU A 58 0.43 -14.94 18.26
C LEU A 58 -0.44 -15.85 17.38
N GLU A 59 -1.00 -16.93 17.96
CA GLU A 59 -1.84 -17.87 17.21
C GLU A 59 -3.14 -17.20 16.74
N LYS A 60 -3.78 -16.40 17.60
CA LYS A 60 -4.99 -15.64 17.23
C LYS A 60 -4.69 -14.60 16.17
N LEU A 61 -3.52 -13.99 16.24
CA LEU A 61 -3.07 -12.98 15.27
C LEU A 61 -2.86 -13.61 13.90
N LEU A 62 -2.21 -14.77 13.83
CA LEU A 62 -2.00 -15.52 12.58
C LEU A 62 -3.32 -16.05 11.99
N GLN A 63 -4.24 -16.55 12.81
CA GLN A 63 -5.58 -16.97 12.36
C GLN A 63 -6.38 -15.82 11.74
N SER A 64 -6.23 -14.60 12.27
CA SER A 64 -6.90 -13.42 11.69
C SER A 64 -6.27 -12.97 10.36
N LEU A 65 -4.99 -13.27 10.15
CA LEU A 65 -4.28 -13.01 8.90
C LEU A 65 -4.55 -14.07 7.82
N ASP A 66 -5.00 -15.27 8.20
CA ASP A 66 -5.32 -16.38 7.31
C ASP A 66 -6.36 -16.00 6.23
N GLN A 67 -7.29 -15.12 6.58
CA GLN A 67 -8.29 -14.59 5.64
C GLN A 67 -7.77 -13.54 4.65
N LEU A 68 -6.55 -13.02 4.88
CA LEU A 68 -6.01 -11.87 4.16
C LEU A 68 -4.76 -12.22 3.34
N LEU A 69 -4.04 -13.26 3.75
CA LEU A 69 -2.76 -13.65 3.16
C LEU A 69 -2.81 -15.10 2.67
N PRO A 70 -2.12 -15.43 1.57
CA PRO A 70 -1.94 -16.81 1.14
C PRO A 70 -1.22 -17.66 2.20
N GLU A 71 -1.55 -18.97 2.29
CA GLU A 71 -0.96 -19.91 3.26
C GLU A 71 0.57 -19.91 3.24
N GLU A 72 1.18 -19.77 2.06
CA GLU A 72 2.64 -19.75 1.90
C GLU A 72 3.27 -18.52 2.57
N VAL A 73 2.58 -17.38 2.52
CA VAL A 73 3.04 -16.13 3.17
C VAL A 73 2.88 -16.26 4.68
N LEU A 74 1.77 -16.84 5.14
CA LEU A 74 1.51 -17.09 6.56
C LEU A 74 2.55 -18.03 7.17
N GLY A 75 2.92 -19.10 6.47
CA GLY A 75 3.96 -20.02 6.93
C GLY A 75 5.30 -19.32 7.16
N VAL A 76 5.76 -18.54 6.19
CA VAL A 76 7.01 -17.75 6.31
C VAL A 76 6.91 -16.72 7.42
N LEU A 77 5.75 -16.08 7.58
CA LEU A 77 5.50 -15.10 8.62
C LEU A 77 5.53 -15.74 10.01
N ALA A 78 4.86 -16.89 10.17
CA ALA A 78 4.82 -17.64 11.42
C ALA A 78 6.21 -18.11 11.84
N ASP A 79 6.97 -18.75 10.93
CA ASP A 79 8.32 -19.23 11.19
C ASP A 79 9.25 -18.08 11.59
N TYR A 80 9.13 -16.94 10.92
CA TYR A 80 9.92 -15.76 11.24
C TYR A 80 9.55 -15.15 12.59
N LEU A 81 8.25 -15.04 12.90
CA LEU A 81 7.78 -14.49 14.18
C LEU A 81 8.16 -15.39 15.35
N VAL A 82 8.08 -16.70 15.19
CA VAL A 82 8.56 -17.67 16.19
C VAL A 82 10.08 -17.55 16.41
N TYR A 83 10.85 -17.43 15.33
CA TYR A 83 12.30 -17.24 15.42
C TYR A 83 12.70 -15.97 16.17
N VAL A 84 11.97 -14.87 15.95
CA VAL A 84 12.25 -13.56 16.57
C VAL A 84 11.63 -13.44 17.97
N ALA A 85 10.61 -14.24 18.31
CA ALA A 85 9.93 -14.20 19.61
C ALA A 85 10.87 -14.38 20.82
N GLY A 86 12.03 -15.05 20.62
CA GLY A 86 13.07 -15.17 21.65
C GLY A 86 14.03 -13.98 21.79
N SER A 87 13.86 -12.94 20.99
CA SER A 87 14.81 -11.81 20.89
C SER A 87 14.20 -10.49 21.36
N GLU A 88 13.89 -10.36 22.65
CA GLU A 88 13.43 -9.09 23.26
C GLU A 88 14.57 -8.08 23.43
N SER A 89 15.25 -7.70 22.35
CA SER A 89 16.35 -6.74 22.39
C SER A 89 15.87 -5.37 21.94
N GLY A 90 15.86 -4.40 22.85
CA GLY A 90 15.59 -2.98 22.52
C GLY A 90 16.55 -2.42 21.46
N ALA A 91 17.80 -2.92 21.41
CA ALA A 91 18.77 -2.56 20.38
C ALA A 91 18.31 -3.06 18.99
N LEU A 92 17.77 -4.28 18.89
CA LEU A 92 17.23 -4.83 17.65
C LEU A 92 16.00 -4.02 17.19
N LEU A 93 15.12 -3.61 18.11
CA LEU A 93 14.00 -2.72 17.81
C LEU A 93 14.46 -1.39 17.22
N LEU A 94 15.42 -0.72 17.85
CA LEU A 94 15.95 0.56 17.37
C LEU A 94 16.62 0.42 16.00
N ALA A 95 17.42 -0.63 15.79
CA ALA A 95 18.03 -0.93 14.50
C ALA A 95 16.97 -1.16 13.42
N SER A 96 15.93 -1.94 13.73
CA SER A 96 14.81 -2.22 12.82
C SER A 96 14.03 -0.95 12.48
N LEU A 97 13.68 -0.13 13.47
CA LEU A 97 12.98 1.14 13.26
C LEU A 97 13.79 2.08 12.36
N THR A 98 15.10 2.18 12.61
CA THR A 98 16.00 2.98 11.78
C THR A 98 16.04 2.46 10.34
N THR A 99 16.16 1.15 10.16
CA THR A 99 16.20 0.51 8.83
C THR A 99 14.89 0.74 8.07
N ILE A 100 13.73 0.61 8.74
CA ILE A 100 12.41 0.90 8.16
C ILE A 100 12.37 2.35 7.63
N LEU A 101 12.72 3.31 8.47
CA LEU A 101 12.67 4.73 8.09
C LEU A 101 13.60 5.05 6.91
N VAL A 102 14.82 4.51 6.92
CA VAL A 102 15.78 4.72 5.83
C VAL A 102 15.29 4.09 4.53
N SER A 103 14.87 2.82 4.56
CA SER A 103 14.42 2.09 3.36
C SER A 103 13.12 2.68 2.80
N ALA A 104 12.11 2.91 3.64
CA ALA A 104 10.85 3.52 3.20
C ALA A 104 11.07 4.93 2.64
N SER A 105 11.94 5.73 3.27
CA SER A 105 12.32 7.05 2.77
C SER A 105 13.03 6.98 1.42
N ALA A 106 13.88 5.98 1.19
CA ALA A 106 14.53 5.75 -0.11
C ALA A 106 13.51 5.39 -1.19
N GLY A 107 12.55 4.51 -0.89
CA GLY A 107 11.45 4.18 -1.79
C GLY A 107 10.61 5.40 -2.18
N LEU A 108 10.18 6.18 -1.19
CA LEU A 108 9.39 7.39 -1.45
C LEU A 108 10.19 8.50 -2.15
N ARG A 109 11.50 8.59 -1.93
CA ARG A 109 12.36 9.47 -2.73
C ARG A 109 12.37 9.06 -4.21
N THR A 110 12.36 7.77 -4.50
CA THR A 110 12.27 7.28 -5.88
C THR A 110 10.94 7.69 -6.51
N LEU A 111 9.83 7.53 -5.79
CA LEU A 111 8.51 7.97 -6.25
C LEU A 111 8.46 9.48 -6.49
N LEU A 112 8.95 10.28 -5.54
CA LEU A 112 9.05 11.74 -5.69
C LEU A 112 9.95 12.14 -6.88
N SER A 113 11.05 11.39 -7.14
CA SER A 113 11.89 11.59 -8.32
C SER A 113 11.13 11.40 -9.62
N ALA A 114 10.32 10.34 -9.69
CA ALA A 114 9.48 10.07 -10.84
C ALA A 114 8.49 11.22 -11.08
N MET A 115 7.89 11.74 -10.01
CA MET A 115 6.96 12.88 -10.11
C MET A 115 7.65 14.16 -10.54
N ASP A 116 8.89 14.41 -10.09
CA ASP A 116 9.68 15.55 -10.55
C ASP A 116 9.99 15.46 -12.04
N SER A 117 10.41 14.27 -12.51
CA SER A 117 10.64 14.02 -13.93
C SER A 117 9.36 14.22 -14.76
N LEU A 118 8.21 13.81 -14.23
CA LEU A 118 6.90 13.99 -14.83
C LEU A 118 6.55 15.48 -15.04
N HIS A 119 6.96 16.33 -14.10
CA HIS A 119 6.71 17.78 -14.14
C HIS A 119 7.86 18.60 -14.73
N GLN A 120 8.94 17.92 -15.15
CA GLN A 120 10.16 18.57 -15.71
C GLN A 120 10.75 19.64 -14.77
N VAL A 121 10.73 19.37 -13.46
CA VAL A 121 11.23 20.28 -12.44
C VAL A 121 12.54 19.78 -11.87
N GLU A 122 13.60 20.59 -12.02
CA GLU A 122 14.86 20.35 -11.32
C GLU A 122 14.77 20.79 -9.86
N HIS A 123 14.85 19.84 -8.94
CA HIS A 123 14.83 20.16 -7.50
C HIS A 123 16.21 20.60 -7.02
N LYS A 124 16.39 21.90 -6.83
CA LYS A 124 17.62 22.49 -6.25
C LYS A 124 17.79 22.25 -4.74
N ARG A 125 16.76 21.74 -4.02
CA ARG A 125 16.78 21.58 -2.55
C ARG A 125 16.73 20.12 -2.13
N VAL A 126 17.87 19.45 -2.14
CA VAL A 126 18.04 18.03 -1.72
C VAL A 126 17.52 17.80 -0.30
N VAL A 127 17.85 18.69 0.65
CA VAL A 127 17.46 18.55 2.06
C VAL A 127 15.94 18.53 2.23
N ARG A 128 15.22 19.44 1.58
CA ARG A 128 13.75 19.46 1.66
C ARG A 128 13.13 18.16 1.15
N ARG A 129 13.71 17.56 0.14
CA ARG A 129 13.24 16.30 -0.46
C ARG A 129 13.46 15.13 0.49
N VAL A 130 14.61 15.08 1.16
CA VAL A 130 14.90 14.07 2.18
C VAL A 130 13.90 14.19 3.33
N VAL A 131 13.69 15.39 3.89
CA VAL A 131 12.71 15.63 4.95
C VAL A 131 11.31 15.21 4.51
N LEU A 132 10.89 15.60 3.31
CA LEU A 132 9.57 15.25 2.77
C LEU A 132 9.42 13.73 2.62
N SER A 133 10.45 13.01 2.14
CA SER A 133 10.39 11.56 2.02
C SER A 133 10.31 10.84 3.36
N VAL A 134 11.00 11.35 4.39
CA VAL A 134 10.90 10.81 5.75
C VAL A 134 9.50 11.03 6.33
N LEU A 135 8.92 12.22 6.17
CA LEU A 135 7.54 12.51 6.61
C LEU A 135 6.51 11.63 5.89
N LEU A 136 6.66 11.45 4.57
CA LEU A 136 5.79 10.57 3.80
C LEU A 136 5.97 9.09 4.18
N SER A 137 7.19 8.65 4.53
CA SER A 137 7.41 7.29 4.99
C SER A 137 6.78 7.04 6.36
N ALA A 138 6.86 8.00 7.27
CA ALA A 138 6.15 7.93 8.54
C ALA A 138 4.62 7.88 8.34
N LEU A 139 4.08 8.68 7.43
CA LEU A 139 2.66 8.64 7.06
C LEU A 139 2.28 7.29 6.44
N PHE A 140 3.10 6.74 5.55
CA PHE A 140 2.88 5.43 4.96
C PHE A 140 2.82 4.33 6.04
N LEU A 141 3.78 4.31 6.95
CA LEU A 141 3.82 3.37 8.07
C LEU A 141 2.60 3.54 9.00
N LEU A 142 2.22 4.78 9.29
CA LEU A 142 1.01 5.08 10.06
C LEU A 142 -0.25 4.57 9.34
N THR A 143 -0.33 4.74 8.02
CA THR A 143 -1.47 4.24 7.23
C THR A 143 -1.55 2.72 7.29
N VAL A 144 -0.41 2.02 7.15
CA VAL A 144 -0.35 0.56 7.28
C VAL A 144 -0.77 0.13 8.68
N TYR A 145 -0.25 0.78 9.73
CA TYR A 145 -0.61 0.49 11.12
C TYR A 145 -2.11 0.67 11.37
N LEU A 146 -2.68 1.81 10.95
CA LEU A 146 -4.12 2.07 11.10
C LEU A 146 -4.97 1.08 10.31
N SER A 147 -4.50 0.65 9.13
CA SER A 147 -5.19 -0.38 8.33
C SER A 147 -5.23 -1.72 9.08
N VAL A 148 -4.12 -2.13 9.67
CA VAL A 148 -4.04 -3.32 10.52
C VAL A 148 -4.98 -3.19 11.72
N VAL A 149 -4.94 -2.07 12.44
CA VAL A 149 -5.84 -1.81 13.58
C VAL A 149 -7.31 -1.93 13.17
N VAL A 150 -7.72 -1.34 12.06
CA VAL A 150 -9.12 -1.41 11.57
C VAL A 150 -9.54 -2.86 11.27
N ILE A 151 -8.64 -3.65 10.69
CA ILE A 151 -8.91 -5.07 10.40
C ILE A 151 -9.17 -5.85 11.69
N PHE A 152 -8.27 -5.74 12.67
CA PHE A 152 -8.34 -6.52 13.90
C PHE A 152 -9.39 -6.03 14.90
N THR A 153 -9.56 -4.72 15.05
CA THR A 153 -10.48 -4.14 16.04
C THR A 153 -11.93 -4.55 15.77
N GLY A 154 -12.31 -4.65 14.50
CA GLY A 154 -13.67 -5.02 14.14
C GLY A 154 -14.03 -6.44 14.56
N GLU A 155 -13.20 -7.42 14.29
CA GLU A 155 -13.44 -8.81 14.63
C GLU A 155 -13.43 -9.03 16.14
N TRP A 156 -12.45 -8.47 16.82
CA TRP A 156 -12.36 -8.50 18.28
C TRP A 156 -13.56 -7.84 18.96
N PHE A 157 -14.03 -6.70 18.46
CA PHE A 157 -15.16 -5.97 19.01
C PHE A 157 -16.47 -6.77 18.90
N PHE A 158 -16.75 -7.36 17.73
CA PHE A 158 -17.96 -8.17 17.54
C PHE A 158 -17.89 -9.47 18.33
N TRP A 159 -16.73 -10.12 18.41
CA TRP A 159 -16.53 -11.29 19.24
C TRP A 159 -16.79 -10.97 20.73
N LEU A 160 -16.27 -9.85 21.24
CA LEU A 160 -16.49 -9.39 22.62
C LEU A 160 -17.98 -9.10 22.89
N LEU A 161 -18.68 -8.53 21.91
CA LEU A 161 -20.11 -8.29 22.00
C LEU A 161 -20.91 -9.60 22.05
N GLU A 162 -20.59 -10.56 21.21
CA GLU A 162 -21.28 -11.87 21.18
C GLU A 162 -21.09 -12.67 22.48
N GLU A 163 -19.90 -12.60 23.08
CA GLU A 163 -19.56 -13.37 24.28
C GLU A 163 -20.09 -12.72 25.58
N HIS A 164 -20.12 -11.39 25.66
CA HIS A 164 -20.45 -10.68 26.91
C HIS A 164 -21.85 -10.05 26.92
N LEU A 165 -22.59 -10.02 25.82
CA LEU A 165 -23.93 -9.44 25.83
C LEU A 165 -24.95 -10.43 26.42
N PRO A 166 -25.74 -10.00 27.43
CA PRO A 166 -26.86 -10.80 27.91
C PRO A 166 -27.81 -11.13 26.75
N ARG A 167 -28.25 -12.41 26.66
CA ARG A 167 -29.13 -12.90 25.58
C ARG A 167 -30.33 -12.01 25.30
N ARG A 168 -30.90 -11.37 26.33
CA ARG A 168 -32.04 -10.44 26.20
C ARG A 168 -31.72 -9.18 25.40
N ILE A 169 -30.46 -8.71 25.42
CA ILE A 169 -30.02 -7.54 24.69
C ILE A 169 -29.57 -7.96 23.28
N ALA A 170 -28.94 -9.14 23.14
CA ALA A 170 -28.53 -9.70 21.86
C ALA A 170 -29.72 -9.95 20.91
N GLU A 171 -30.90 -10.33 21.46
CA GLU A 171 -32.16 -10.50 20.70
C GLU A 171 -32.77 -9.19 20.23
N LEU A 172 -32.50 -8.07 20.91
CA LEU A 172 -33.00 -6.72 20.54
C LEU A 172 -32.09 -5.97 19.56
N LEU A 173 -30.82 -6.34 19.49
CA LEU A 173 -29.86 -5.73 18.59
C LEU A 173 -29.65 -6.64 17.35
N PRO A 174 -29.84 -6.11 16.12
CA PRO A 174 -29.57 -6.87 14.91
C PRO A 174 -28.05 -7.01 14.70
N LEU A 175 -27.38 -7.81 15.56
CA LEU A 175 -25.91 -7.98 15.54
C LEU A 175 -25.42 -8.47 14.17
N SER A 176 -26.19 -9.32 13.51
CA SER A 176 -25.88 -9.79 12.15
C SER A 176 -25.93 -8.66 11.09
N ALA A 177 -26.85 -7.72 11.25
CA ALA A 177 -26.91 -6.54 10.36
C ALA A 177 -25.75 -5.56 10.66
N LEU A 178 -25.41 -5.38 11.94
CA LEU A 178 -24.30 -4.53 12.38
C LEU A 178 -22.95 -5.11 11.94
N SER A 179 -22.72 -6.41 12.06
CA SER A 179 -21.50 -7.07 11.58
C SER A 179 -21.39 -7.03 10.07
N GLY A 180 -22.51 -7.17 9.34
CA GLY A 180 -22.56 -6.97 7.90
C GLY A 180 -22.21 -5.54 7.48
N LEU A 181 -22.79 -4.53 8.17
CA LEU A 181 -22.50 -3.12 7.94
C LEU A 181 -21.03 -2.79 8.23
N TRP A 182 -20.47 -3.31 9.33
CA TRP A 182 -19.07 -3.15 9.69
C TRP A 182 -18.14 -3.70 8.61
N ARG A 183 -18.46 -4.86 8.04
CA ARG A 183 -17.68 -5.47 6.96
C ARG A 183 -17.55 -4.52 5.75
N TRP A 184 -18.63 -3.89 5.34
CA TRP A 184 -18.62 -2.90 4.25
C TRP A 184 -17.87 -1.62 4.66
N MET A 185 -18.11 -1.13 5.87
CA MET A 185 -17.46 0.08 6.40
C MET A 185 -15.94 -0.11 6.54
N ARG A 186 -15.48 -1.29 6.93
CA ARG A 186 -14.06 -1.64 7.00
C ARG A 186 -13.37 -1.48 5.63
N TYR A 187 -13.93 -2.04 4.58
CA TYR A 187 -13.37 -1.89 3.23
C TYR A 187 -13.39 -0.44 2.75
N LEU A 188 -14.43 0.31 3.06
CA LEU A 188 -14.50 1.73 2.75
C LEU A 188 -13.42 2.53 3.50
N LEU A 189 -13.20 2.25 4.78
CA LEU A 189 -12.15 2.89 5.58
C LEU A 189 -10.75 2.57 5.02
N LEU A 190 -10.48 1.31 4.69
CA LEU A 190 -9.22 0.91 4.06
C LEU A 190 -8.99 1.63 2.74
N PHE A 191 -10.02 1.71 1.90
CA PHE A 191 -9.98 2.50 0.67
C PHE A 191 -9.68 3.98 0.93
N CYS A 192 -10.34 4.57 1.94
CA CYS A 192 -10.10 5.96 2.33
C CYS A 192 -8.66 6.20 2.81
N PHE A 193 -8.06 5.26 3.53
CA PHE A 193 -6.66 5.35 3.94
C PHE A 193 -5.71 5.32 2.74
N VAL A 194 -5.92 4.42 1.80
CA VAL A 194 -5.13 4.36 0.56
C VAL A 194 -5.33 5.64 -0.24
N LEU A 195 -6.56 6.11 -0.42
CA LEU A 195 -6.86 7.35 -1.13
C LEU A 195 -6.19 8.57 -0.48
N LEU A 196 -6.25 8.66 0.85
CA LEU A 196 -5.62 9.75 1.59
C LEU A 196 -4.10 9.74 1.39
N LEU A 197 -3.47 8.57 1.49
CA LEU A 197 -2.04 8.40 1.27
C LEU A 197 -1.64 8.82 -0.15
N VAL A 198 -2.33 8.30 -1.16
CA VAL A 198 -2.08 8.63 -2.58
C VAL A 198 -2.28 10.12 -2.83
N LEU A 199 -3.35 10.71 -2.29
CA LEU A 199 -3.63 12.14 -2.41
C LEU A 199 -2.52 12.99 -1.79
N ILE A 200 -2.03 12.63 -0.61
CA ILE A 200 -0.94 13.37 0.07
C ILE A 200 0.35 13.22 -0.73
N VAL A 201 0.68 12.02 -1.20
CA VAL A 201 1.87 11.76 -2.03
C VAL A 201 1.81 12.59 -3.32
N TYR A 202 0.68 12.58 -4.04
CA TYR A 202 0.53 13.36 -5.27
C TYR A 202 0.62 14.86 -5.00
N ARG A 203 -0.01 15.33 -3.92
CA ARG A 203 0.05 16.75 -3.55
C ARG A 203 1.45 17.19 -3.12
N ALA A 204 2.20 16.31 -2.45
CA ALA A 204 3.56 16.57 -2.02
C ALA A 204 4.57 16.51 -3.19
N GLY A 205 4.37 15.59 -4.13
CA GLY A 205 5.21 15.42 -5.32
C GLY A 205 4.89 16.37 -6.48
N THR A 206 3.69 17.00 -6.48
CA THR A 206 3.32 17.96 -7.52
C THR A 206 3.77 19.36 -7.13
N PRO A 207 4.53 20.09 -7.99
CA PRO A 207 4.92 21.46 -7.75
C PRO A 207 3.70 22.38 -7.60
N ARG A 208 3.83 23.40 -6.73
CA ARG A 208 2.74 24.36 -6.49
C ARG A 208 2.33 25.06 -7.78
N GLY A 209 1.04 24.95 -8.14
CA GLY A 209 0.49 25.56 -9.34
C GLY A 209 0.69 24.78 -10.64
N ALA A 210 1.41 23.65 -10.63
CA ALA A 210 1.62 22.83 -11.81
C ALA A 210 0.35 22.08 -12.23
N VAL A 211 -0.44 21.63 -11.25
CA VAL A 211 -1.71 20.90 -11.46
C VAL A 211 -2.78 21.46 -10.54
N ARG A 212 -4.00 21.61 -11.07
CA ARG A 212 -5.18 22.10 -10.31
C ARG A 212 -5.59 21.08 -9.25
N ARG A 213 -6.10 21.56 -8.11
CA ARG A 213 -6.55 20.68 -7.00
C ARG A 213 -7.56 19.60 -7.41
N PRO A 214 -8.61 19.91 -8.22
CA PRO A 214 -9.58 18.89 -8.63
C PRO A 214 -8.95 17.80 -9.51
N VAL A 215 -7.95 18.14 -10.33
CA VAL A 215 -7.22 17.16 -11.15
C VAL A 215 -6.39 16.21 -10.28
N VAL A 216 -5.70 16.76 -9.26
CA VAL A 216 -4.96 15.93 -8.29
C VAL A 216 -5.90 14.99 -7.55
N LEU A 217 -7.07 15.47 -7.10
CA LEU A 217 -8.06 14.65 -6.43
C LEU A 217 -8.58 13.52 -7.34
N PHE A 218 -8.94 13.88 -8.58
CA PHE A 218 -9.44 12.90 -9.56
C PHE A 218 -8.39 11.84 -9.89
N SER A 219 -7.13 12.23 -10.15
CA SER A 219 -6.04 11.30 -10.44
C SER A 219 -5.71 10.41 -9.24
N SER A 220 -5.81 10.93 -8.01
CA SER A 220 -5.64 10.14 -6.78
C SER A 220 -6.76 9.11 -6.61
N LEU A 221 -8.01 9.51 -6.85
CA LEU A 221 -9.16 8.61 -6.80
C LEU A 221 -9.04 7.50 -7.85
N LEU A 222 -8.67 7.85 -9.07
CA LEU A 222 -8.46 6.89 -10.16
C LEU A 222 -7.34 5.89 -9.82
N ALA A 223 -6.20 6.37 -9.32
CA ALA A 223 -5.08 5.52 -8.92
C ALA A 223 -5.46 4.58 -7.77
N SER A 224 -6.16 5.09 -6.74
CA SER A 224 -6.61 4.28 -5.61
C SER A 224 -7.63 3.23 -6.03
N ALA A 225 -8.58 3.59 -6.89
CA ALA A 225 -9.55 2.63 -7.44
C ALA A 225 -8.86 1.57 -8.32
N ALA A 226 -7.89 1.97 -9.14
CA ALA A 226 -7.10 1.05 -9.95
C ALA A 226 -6.25 0.11 -9.08
N MET A 227 -5.72 0.58 -7.93
CA MET A 227 -5.00 -0.28 -6.99
C MET A 227 -5.92 -1.35 -6.37
N VAL A 228 -7.13 -0.97 -5.96
CA VAL A 228 -8.10 -1.94 -5.42
C VAL A 228 -8.51 -2.96 -6.49
N ALA A 229 -8.81 -2.50 -7.71
CA ALA A 229 -9.13 -3.38 -8.82
C ALA A 229 -7.96 -4.33 -9.16
N ALA A 230 -6.74 -3.80 -9.21
CA ALA A 230 -5.54 -4.58 -9.46
C ALA A 230 -5.28 -5.61 -8.35
N SER A 231 -5.53 -5.26 -7.08
CA SER A 231 -5.41 -6.19 -5.95
C SER A 231 -6.42 -7.34 -6.05
N ALA A 232 -7.66 -7.06 -6.45
CA ALA A 232 -8.66 -8.09 -6.67
C ALA A 232 -8.29 -9.04 -7.82
N VAL A 233 -7.82 -8.50 -8.95
CA VAL A 233 -7.33 -9.29 -10.10
C VAL A 233 -6.09 -10.10 -9.71
N PHE A 234 -5.19 -9.51 -8.94
CA PHE A 234 -3.96 -10.16 -8.51
C PHE A 234 -4.24 -11.31 -7.53
N SER A 235 -5.19 -11.14 -6.59
CA SER A 235 -5.65 -12.21 -5.70
C SER A 235 -6.19 -13.40 -6.50
N TRP A 236 -7.07 -13.14 -7.47
CA TRP A 236 -7.57 -14.19 -8.36
C TRP A 236 -6.45 -14.89 -9.16
N PHE A 237 -5.45 -14.14 -9.61
CA PHE A 237 -4.29 -14.70 -10.31
C PHE A 237 -3.44 -15.61 -9.42
N ILE A 238 -3.25 -15.26 -8.13
CA ILE A 238 -2.51 -16.08 -7.15
C ILE A 238 -3.24 -17.40 -6.93
N ASP A 239 -4.55 -17.38 -6.70
CA ASP A 239 -5.38 -18.58 -6.49
C ASP A 239 -5.29 -19.55 -7.68
N LEU A 240 -5.19 -19.00 -8.90
CA LEU A 240 -5.00 -19.81 -10.11
C LEU A 240 -3.57 -20.37 -10.23
N SER A 241 -2.61 -19.77 -9.56
CA SER A 241 -1.17 -20.02 -9.73
C SER A 241 -0.55 -20.90 -8.62
N SER A 242 -1.35 -21.79 -8.00
CA SER A 242 -0.92 -22.68 -6.91
C SER A 242 0.34 -23.54 -7.19
N ARG A 243 0.77 -23.60 -8.45
CA ARG A 243 1.98 -24.33 -8.87
C ARG A 243 3.30 -23.57 -8.68
N TYR A 244 3.26 -22.26 -8.40
CA TYR A 244 4.48 -21.47 -8.19
C TYR A 244 5.25 -21.91 -6.94
N ALA A 245 4.55 -22.29 -5.89
CA ALA A 245 5.16 -22.80 -4.67
C ALA A 245 5.96 -24.11 -4.90
N LEU A 246 5.53 -24.95 -5.86
CA LEU A 246 6.25 -26.18 -6.20
C LEU A 246 7.61 -25.92 -6.87
N VAL A 247 7.74 -24.80 -7.61
CA VAL A 247 8.97 -24.48 -8.35
C VAL A 247 9.93 -23.64 -7.51
N TYR A 248 9.40 -22.65 -6.77
CA TYR A 248 10.19 -21.64 -6.07
C TYR A 248 10.23 -21.83 -4.54
N GLY A 249 9.48 -22.79 -4.00
CA GLY A 249 9.42 -23.05 -2.55
C GLY A 249 9.07 -21.77 -1.77
N SER A 250 9.78 -21.53 -0.68
CA SER A 250 9.57 -20.35 0.19
C SER A 250 9.85 -18.99 -0.50
N LEU A 251 10.57 -18.97 -1.64
CA LEU A 251 10.80 -17.73 -2.40
C LEU A 251 9.57 -17.31 -3.22
N ALA A 252 8.60 -18.19 -3.42
CA ALA A 252 7.39 -17.89 -4.19
C ALA A 252 6.64 -16.69 -3.60
N SER A 253 6.42 -16.67 -2.30
CA SER A 253 5.71 -15.58 -1.59
C SER A 253 6.42 -14.23 -1.71
N LEU A 254 7.76 -14.24 -1.61
CA LEU A 254 8.56 -13.02 -1.78
C LEU A 254 8.47 -12.48 -3.21
N ILE A 255 8.53 -13.36 -4.22
CA ILE A 255 8.40 -12.98 -5.63
C ILE A 255 7.00 -12.43 -5.90
N ILE A 256 5.95 -13.09 -5.41
CA ILE A 256 4.55 -12.67 -5.55
C ILE A 256 4.38 -11.26 -4.95
N LEU A 257 4.87 -11.05 -3.73
CA LEU A 257 4.81 -9.75 -3.07
C LEU A 257 5.57 -8.67 -3.84
N LEU A 258 6.76 -9.00 -4.38
CA LEU A 258 7.55 -8.07 -5.19
C LEU A 258 6.80 -7.66 -6.46
N VAL A 259 6.17 -8.60 -7.15
CA VAL A 259 5.37 -8.34 -8.35
C VAL A 259 4.15 -7.47 -8.01
N TRP A 260 3.48 -7.74 -6.88
CA TRP A 260 2.36 -6.92 -6.42
C TRP A 260 2.77 -5.48 -6.10
N LEU A 261 3.86 -5.29 -5.35
CA LEU A 261 4.40 -3.95 -5.06
C LEU A 261 4.85 -3.22 -6.33
N TYR A 262 5.43 -3.93 -7.28
CA TYR A 262 5.81 -3.38 -8.58
C TYR A 262 4.56 -2.91 -9.36
N LEU A 263 3.49 -3.71 -9.36
CA LEU A 263 2.23 -3.34 -9.99
C LEU A 263 1.63 -2.09 -9.33
N CYS A 264 1.59 -2.03 -8.00
CA CYS A 264 1.15 -0.86 -7.25
C CYS A 264 1.97 0.39 -7.57
N GLY A 265 3.30 0.26 -7.65
CA GLY A 265 4.19 1.36 -8.04
C GLY A 265 3.90 1.89 -9.44
N ASN A 266 3.67 0.99 -10.41
CA ASN A 266 3.28 1.38 -11.78
C ASN A 266 1.93 2.08 -11.81
N ILE A 267 0.92 1.60 -11.07
CA ILE A 267 -0.40 2.23 -11.00
C ILE A 267 -0.30 3.65 -10.41
N LEU A 268 0.49 3.83 -9.34
CA LEU A 268 0.73 5.15 -8.76
C LEU A 268 1.35 6.11 -9.77
N LEU A 269 2.39 5.69 -10.49
CA LEU A 269 3.05 6.53 -11.47
C LEU A 269 2.18 6.80 -12.70
N LEU A 270 1.39 5.81 -13.14
CA LEU A 270 0.43 5.96 -14.23
C LEU A 270 -0.67 6.97 -13.87
N GLY A 271 -1.23 6.89 -12.65
CA GLY A 271 -2.22 7.84 -12.17
C GLY A 271 -1.69 9.28 -12.09
N ALA A 272 -0.43 9.45 -11.68
CA ALA A 272 0.24 10.76 -11.71
C ALA A 272 0.42 11.29 -13.16
N ALA A 273 0.79 10.41 -14.11
CA ALA A 273 0.90 10.75 -15.53
C ALA A 273 -0.46 11.16 -16.12
N VAL A 274 -1.53 10.43 -15.81
CA VAL A 274 -2.93 10.78 -16.17
C VAL A 274 -3.26 12.18 -15.68
N GLY A 275 -2.97 12.50 -14.42
CA GLY A 275 -3.21 13.82 -13.85
C GLY A 275 -2.44 14.92 -14.61
N ARG A 276 -1.20 14.66 -15.01
CA ARG A 276 -0.37 15.62 -15.77
C ARG A 276 -0.92 15.87 -17.17
N VAL A 277 -1.26 14.82 -17.92
CA VAL A 277 -1.83 14.93 -19.26
C VAL A 277 -3.19 15.61 -19.23
N MET A 278 -4.03 15.28 -18.26
CA MET A 278 -5.33 15.96 -18.07
C MET A 278 -5.16 17.46 -17.84
N GLU A 279 -4.23 17.86 -16.97
CA GLU A 279 -3.96 19.28 -16.71
C GLU A 279 -3.43 20.02 -17.97
N ASN A 280 -2.56 19.36 -18.74
CA ASN A 280 -2.05 19.95 -20.00
C ASN A 280 -3.19 20.23 -20.99
N ARG A 281 -4.14 19.29 -21.13
CA ARG A 281 -5.30 19.44 -22.01
C ARG A 281 -6.34 20.45 -21.53
N LEU A 282 -6.38 20.74 -20.23
CA LEU A 282 -7.27 21.76 -19.67
C LEU A 282 -6.68 23.18 -19.80
N LYS A 283 -5.38 23.30 -20.10
CA LYS A 283 -4.67 24.59 -20.28
C LYS A 283 -4.50 24.97 -21.73
N GLY A 284 -4.51 24.00 -22.65
CA GLY A 284 -4.49 24.21 -24.10
C GLY A 284 -5.88 24.33 -24.65
#